data_0b069dd311ee1ed971d1c8d03a53fc94
#
_entry.id   0b069dd311ee1ed971d1c8d03a53fc94
#
_cell.length_a   1.000
_cell.length_b   1.000
_cell.length_c   1.000
_cell.angle_alpha   90.00
_cell.angle_beta   90.00
_cell.angle_gamma   90.00
#
_symmetry.space_group_name_H-M   'P 1'
#
loop_
_entity.id
_entity.type
_entity.pdbx_description
1 polymer ?
#
loop_
_entity_poly.entity_id
_entity_poly.type
_entity_poly.pdbx_seq_one_letter_code
_entity_poly.pdbx_strand_id
1 'polypeptide(L)'
;MKTKLAEGWSRISLRSKLTALSVAIIGILLMVSSAGTLSVVKTYLQQNTDTLLTGTAHTLADEDPSQVAFRISARQLDLPRLPSDYFISFLDAYGTEKLYIVSSAQTKSSKPNLTRFTLEAVLQTKGYPFEVDSKGIPVAGLVNGSGWRMVAVPTTSYPGSLVVALPTDSNNALLDQYRAIGASFGFLLLIVSALSIWLTITSALRPLKEVERTAAAVSAGDISQRLPQRPGRTEVARINTALNSMLDSLELAFGQRGKALEQMRRFVSDASHELRTPLASVRGYAELYRMGALTKKKDLTDAMSRIESEAVRMTELVENLLVLARLDEKAEISKASTDLVAMAVEAGKDISLNTGVKVKVSDLAGEQIKSLDARVDAGAIRQVLINLLTNAARFSPKDKPVTAAFGRVGTTTVIEVRDQGIGIPENLRDKVFERFYRADNSRNRETGGSGLGLSIVKAIVERHGGTIVALETPGGGATIRVELP
;
A
#
# COMPACT_ATOMS: atom_id res chain seq x y z
N MET A 1 -6.08 31.72 -20.82
CA MET A 1 -7.11 30.67 -20.96
C MET A 1 -6.60 29.28 -20.54
N LYS A 2 -5.35 28.90 -20.87
CA LYS A 2 -4.75 27.59 -20.48
C LYS A 2 -4.63 27.35 -18.97
N THR A 3 -4.35 28.35 -18.16
CA THR A 3 -4.19 28.26 -16.70
C THR A 3 -5.50 27.98 -15.95
N LYS A 4 -6.60 28.63 -16.34
CA LYS A 4 -7.92 28.40 -15.73
C LYS A 4 -8.52 27.02 -16.05
N LEU A 5 -8.22 26.47 -17.22
CA LEU A 5 -8.62 25.09 -17.59
C LEU A 5 -7.81 24.04 -16.78
N ALA A 6 -6.51 24.29 -16.56
CA ALA A 6 -5.67 23.42 -15.75
C ALA A 6 -6.07 23.40 -14.26
N GLU A 7 -6.42 24.57 -13.69
CA GLU A 7 -6.93 24.66 -12.31
C GLU A 7 -8.31 24.00 -12.13
N GLY A 8 -9.22 24.15 -13.10
CA GLY A 8 -10.50 23.45 -13.09
C GLY A 8 -10.33 21.93 -13.17
N TRP A 9 -9.40 21.48 -14.02
CA TRP A 9 -9.10 20.06 -14.19
C TRP A 9 -8.46 19.43 -12.93
N SER A 10 -7.64 20.15 -12.17
CA SER A 10 -7.02 19.64 -10.94
C SER A 10 -8.03 19.33 -9.83
N ARG A 11 -9.17 20.02 -9.79
CA ARG A 11 -10.23 19.84 -8.77
C ARG A 11 -11.19 18.67 -9.06
N ILE A 12 -11.14 18.11 -10.26
CA ILE A 12 -12.01 17.01 -10.65
C ILE A 12 -11.43 15.68 -10.12
N SER A 13 -12.30 14.80 -9.60
CA SER A 13 -11.90 13.49 -9.11
C SER A 13 -11.25 12.63 -10.22
N LEU A 14 -10.30 11.78 -9.85
CA LEU A 14 -9.62 10.85 -10.79
C LEU A 14 -10.64 9.99 -11.56
N ARG A 15 -11.69 9.54 -10.87
CA ARG A 15 -12.79 8.78 -11.48
C ARG A 15 -13.44 9.55 -12.63
N SER A 16 -13.80 10.81 -12.39
CA SER A 16 -14.47 11.65 -13.42
C SER A 16 -13.55 11.95 -14.60
N LYS A 17 -12.24 12.16 -14.34
CA LYS A 17 -11.24 12.36 -15.39
C LYS A 17 -11.11 11.15 -16.30
N LEU A 18 -10.96 9.97 -15.71
CA LEU A 18 -10.84 8.72 -16.47
C LEU A 18 -12.10 8.41 -17.27
N THR A 19 -13.29 8.58 -16.66
CA THR A 19 -14.56 8.39 -17.36
C THR A 19 -14.70 9.35 -18.54
N ALA A 20 -14.46 10.65 -18.33
CA ALA A 20 -14.57 11.66 -19.38
C ALA A 20 -13.58 11.40 -20.53
N LEU A 21 -12.33 11.04 -20.22
CA LEU A 21 -11.32 10.73 -21.24
C LEU A 21 -11.72 9.49 -22.06
N SER A 22 -12.14 8.42 -21.39
CA SER A 22 -12.56 7.19 -22.09
C SER A 22 -13.77 7.41 -22.97
N VAL A 23 -14.78 8.15 -22.49
CA VAL A 23 -15.98 8.49 -23.28
C VAL A 23 -15.61 9.39 -24.46
N ALA A 24 -14.70 10.35 -24.28
CA ALA A 24 -14.23 11.20 -25.37
C ALA A 24 -13.51 10.39 -26.48
N ILE A 25 -12.67 9.44 -26.10
CA ILE A 25 -11.98 8.55 -27.05
C ILE A 25 -13.00 7.73 -27.85
N ILE A 26 -13.99 7.12 -27.18
CA ILE A 26 -15.05 6.34 -27.84
C ILE A 26 -15.85 7.24 -28.77
N GLY A 27 -16.19 8.45 -28.32
CA GLY A 27 -16.92 9.43 -29.17
C GLY A 27 -16.17 9.79 -30.43
N ILE A 28 -14.87 10.04 -30.35
CA ILE A 28 -14.01 10.31 -31.52
C ILE A 28 -13.98 9.10 -32.46
N LEU A 29 -13.80 7.89 -31.93
CA LEU A 29 -13.77 6.67 -32.72
C LEU A 29 -15.09 6.44 -33.46
N LEU A 30 -16.24 6.64 -32.80
CA LEU A 30 -17.56 6.53 -33.41
C LEU A 30 -17.75 7.59 -34.49
N MET A 31 -17.31 8.83 -34.26
CA MET A 31 -17.39 9.90 -35.25
C MET A 31 -16.57 9.58 -36.51
N VAL A 32 -15.32 9.15 -36.34
CA VAL A 32 -14.42 8.77 -37.44
C VAL A 32 -15.00 7.58 -38.23
N SER A 33 -15.47 6.55 -37.51
CA SER A 33 -16.10 5.37 -38.12
C SER A 33 -17.34 5.74 -38.92
N SER A 34 -18.23 6.57 -38.36
CA SER A 34 -19.46 7.03 -39.03
C SER A 34 -19.13 7.87 -40.27
N ALA A 35 -18.18 8.79 -40.18
CA ALA A 35 -17.73 9.59 -41.32
C ALA A 35 -17.12 8.73 -42.45
N GLY A 36 -16.29 7.75 -42.05
CA GLY A 36 -15.69 6.80 -43.01
C GLY A 36 -16.75 5.97 -43.75
N THR A 37 -17.66 5.36 -42.97
CA THR A 37 -18.76 4.58 -43.57
C THR A 37 -19.62 5.41 -44.51
N LEU A 38 -19.99 6.63 -44.08
CA LEU A 38 -20.78 7.53 -44.92
C LEU A 38 -20.06 7.91 -46.23
N SER A 39 -18.74 8.14 -46.16
CA SER A 39 -17.92 8.44 -47.35
C SER A 39 -17.91 7.27 -48.33
N VAL A 40 -17.74 6.04 -47.84
CA VAL A 40 -17.75 4.83 -48.67
C VAL A 40 -19.11 4.62 -49.32
N VAL A 41 -20.20 4.74 -48.56
CA VAL A 41 -21.57 4.59 -49.08
C VAL A 41 -21.86 5.65 -50.14
N LYS A 42 -21.48 6.93 -49.87
CA LYS A 42 -21.65 8.01 -50.86
C LYS A 42 -20.92 7.69 -52.18
N THR A 43 -19.67 7.29 -52.11
CA THR A 43 -18.86 6.94 -53.30
C THR A 43 -19.47 5.75 -54.04
N TYR A 44 -19.90 4.73 -53.33
CA TYR A 44 -20.55 3.55 -53.94
C TYR A 44 -21.84 3.92 -54.67
N LEU A 45 -22.72 4.73 -54.05
CA LEU A 45 -23.97 5.18 -54.68
C LEU A 45 -23.70 6.03 -55.92
N GLN A 46 -22.71 6.93 -55.89
CA GLN A 46 -22.34 7.73 -57.06
C GLN A 46 -21.80 6.87 -58.19
N GLN A 47 -20.85 5.95 -57.91
CA GLN A 47 -20.29 5.05 -58.92
C GLN A 47 -21.37 4.17 -59.58
N ASN A 48 -22.28 3.63 -58.75
CA ASN A 48 -23.38 2.83 -59.27
C ASN A 48 -24.32 3.67 -60.22
N THR A 49 -24.65 4.89 -59.78
CA THR A 49 -25.46 5.83 -60.63
C THR A 49 -24.71 6.18 -61.88
N ASP A 50 -23.43 6.46 -61.86
CA ASP A 50 -22.60 6.79 -63.01
C ASP A 50 -22.54 5.64 -64.02
N THR A 51 -22.36 4.43 -63.52
CA THR A 51 -22.34 3.23 -64.38
C THR A 51 -23.70 3.03 -65.13
N LEU A 52 -24.80 3.22 -64.38
CA LEU A 52 -26.16 3.11 -64.98
C LEU A 52 -26.42 4.18 -66.01
N LEU A 53 -26.09 5.46 -65.70
CA LEU A 53 -26.26 6.58 -66.64
C LEU A 53 -25.42 6.39 -67.87
N THR A 54 -24.14 6.08 -67.75
CA THR A 54 -23.22 5.91 -68.89
C THR A 54 -23.64 4.75 -69.79
N GLY A 55 -23.96 3.60 -69.17
CA GLY A 55 -24.42 2.42 -69.92
C GLY A 55 -25.70 2.67 -70.70
N THR A 56 -26.69 3.35 -70.08
CA THR A 56 -27.94 3.69 -70.73
C THR A 56 -27.73 4.72 -71.81
N ALA A 57 -26.95 5.76 -71.61
CA ALA A 57 -26.66 6.80 -72.59
C ALA A 57 -26.03 6.22 -73.85
N HIS A 58 -25.01 5.35 -73.68
CA HIS A 58 -24.39 4.71 -74.88
C HIS A 58 -25.30 3.76 -75.57
N THR A 59 -26.16 3.02 -74.88
CA THR A 59 -27.11 2.10 -75.54
C THR A 59 -28.16 2.85 -76.44
N LEU A 60 -28.61 4.01 -75.94
CA LEU A 60 -29.63 4.78 -76.64
C LEU A 60 -29.08 5.81 -77.61
N ALA A 61 -27.79 6.15 -77.58
CA ALA A 61 -27.18 7.16 -78.44
C ALA A 61 -27.23 6.80 -79.96
N ASP A 62 -27.21 5.51 -80.26
CA ASP A 62 -27.21 4.99 -81.62
C ASP A 62 -28.64 4.77 -82.20
N GLU A 63 -29.69 4.89 -81.36
CA GLU A 63 -31.05 4.67 -81.75
C GLU A 63 -31.74 5.97 -82.24
N ASP A 64 -32.68 5.84 -83.20
CA ASP A 64 -33.53 6.96 -83.65
C ASP A 64 -34.54 7.34 -82.56
N PRO A 65 -34.68 8.66 -82.20
CA PRO A 65 -35.59 9.11 -81.16
C PRO A 65 -37.01 8.60 -81.29
N SER A 66 -37.50 8.53 -82.53
CA SER A 66 -38.89 8.09 -82.89
C SER A 66 -39.08 6.60 -82.61
N GLN A 67 -38.04 5.79 -82.86
CA GLN A 67 -38.07 4.36 -82.58
C GLN A 67 -38.00 4.08 -81.09
N VAL A 68 -37.16 4.84 -80.34
CA VAL A 68 -37.08 4.76 -78.90
C VAL A 68 -38.40 5.09 -78.23
N ALA A 69 -39.07 6.20 -78.69
CA ALA A 69 -40.37 6.57 -78.17
C ALA A 69 -41.43 5.51 -78.44
N PHE A 70 -41.44 4.96 -79.66
CA PHE A 70 -42.40 3.90 -80.06
C PHE A 70 -42.15 2.63 -79.17
N ARG A 71 -40.94 2.18 -79.03
CA ARG A 71 -40.60 0.99 -78.27
C ARG A 71 -40.90 1.14 -76.73
N ILE A 72 -40.73 2.34 -76.19
CA ILE A 72 -41.12 2.63 -74.80
C ILE A 72 -42.64 2.64 -74.66
N SER A 73 -43.37 3.30 -75.59
CA SER A 73 -44.84 3.34 -75.54
C SER A 73 -45.46 1.96 -75.72
N ALA A 74 -44.87 1.13 -76.60
CA ALA A 74 -45.27 -0.27 -76.83
C ALA A 74 -44.81 -1.22 -75.73
N ARG A 75 -44.13 -0.76 -74.65
CA ARG A 75 -43.47 -1.55 -73.57
C ARG A 75 -42.49 -2.61 -74.10
N GLN A 76 -41.92 -2.36 -75.29
CA GLN A 76 -40.95 -3.25 -75.94
C GLN A 76 -39.49 -2.87 -75.63
N LEU A 77 -39.30 -1.65 -75.18
CA LEU A 77 -37.99 -1.23 -74.65
C LEU A 77 -37.98 -1.47 -73.12
N ASP A 78 -37.40 -2.55 -72.75
CA ASP A 78 -37.09 -2.79 -71.31
C ASP A 78 -35.83 -2.02 -70.99
N LEU A 79 -35.99 -0.96 -70.23
CA LEU A 79 -34.89 -0.21 -69.61
C LEU A 79 -34.62 -0.80 -68.21
N PRO A 80 -34.14 -2.06 -68.09
CA PRO A 80 -34.29 -2.86 -66.88
C PRO A 80 -33.36 -2.43 -65.78
N ARG A 81 -32.61 -1.36 -65.99
CA ARG A 81 -31.58 -0.95 -65.05
C ARG A 81 -31.69 0.49 -64.54
N LEU A 82 -32.54 1.29 -65.11
CA LEU A 82 -32.78 2.64 -64.61
C LEU A 82 -33.74 2.61 -63.41
N PRO A 83 -33.52 3.39 -62.40
CA PRO A 83 -34.48 3.62 -61.29
C PRO A 83 -35.78 4.20 -61.88
N SER A 84 -36.86 4.08 -61.12
CA SER A 84 -38.23 4.49 -61.55
C SER A 84 -38.42 5.99 -61.85
N ASP A 85 -37.41 6.82 -61.59
CA ASP A 85 -37.47 8.29 -61.68
C ASP A 85 -36.45 8.90 -62.68
N TYR A 86 -36.09 8.18 -63.69
CA TYR A 86 -35.21 8.65 -64.79
C TYR A 86 -35.82 9.73 -65.65
N PHE A 87 -34.93 10.55 -66.25
CA PHE A 87 -35.22 11.50 -67.29
C PHE A 87 -34.32 11.27 -68.51
N ILE A 88 -34.87 11.11 -69.68
CA ILE A 88 -34.14 10.95 -70.94
C ILE A 88 -34.65 12.05 -71.92
N SER A 89 -33.73 12.78 -72.55
CA SER A 89 -34.05 13.80 -73.50
C SER A 89 -33.12 13.76 -74.70
N PHE A 90 -33.72 13.83 -75.87
CA PHE A 90 -33.03 13.98 -77.13
C PHE A 90 -33.08 15.46 -77.57
N LEU A 91 -31.88 16.05 -77.73
CA LEU A 91 -31.71 17.47 -78.09
C LEU A 91 -31.16 17.60 -79.49
N ASP A 92 -31.55 18.68 -80.18
CA ASP A 92 -30.93 19.05 -81.44
C ASP A 92 -29.55 19.70 -81.27
N ALA A 93 -28.88 20.10 -82.34
CA ALA A 93 -27.55 20.71 -82.27
C ALA A 93 -27.53 22.05 -81.50
N TYR A 94 -28.65 22.70 -81.31
CA TYR A 94 -28.80 23.97 -80.60
C TYR A 94 -29.22 23.78 -79.13
N GLY A 95 -29.44 22.55 -78.71
CA GLY A 95 -29.87 22.22 -77.34
C GLY A 95 -31.40 22.33 -77.17
N THR A 96 -32.18 22.36 -78.25
CA THR A 96 -33.65 22.36 -78.20
C THR A 96 -34.15 20.92 -78.03
N GLU A 97 -35.06 20.72 -77.10
CA GLU A 97 -35.62 19.41 -76.75
C GLU A 97 -36.54 18.92 -77.84
N LYS A 98 -36.18 17.86 -78.56
CA LYS A 98 -36.99 17.21 -79.60
C LYS A 98 -37.94 16.17 -79.06
N LEU A 99 -37.48 15.40 -78.15
CA LEU A 99 -38.24 14.35 -77.50
C LEU A 99 -37.74 14.21 -76.07
N TYR A 100 -38.65 14.09 -75.12
CA TYR A 100 -38.28 13.69 -73.75
C TYR A 100 -39.12 12.50 -73.29
N ILE A 101 -38.52 11.68 -72.46
CA ILE A 101 -39.11 10.50 -71.85
C ILE A 101 -38.91 10.61 -70.36
N VAL A 102 -40.03 10.56 -69.66
CA VAL A 102 -40.05 10.70 -68.20
C VAL A 102 -40.68 9.46 -67.58
N SER A 103 -40.17 8.95 -66.57
CA SER A 103 -40.80 7.88 -65.78
C SER A 103 -42.12 8.34 -65.16
N SER A 104 -43.13 7.46 -65.14
CA SER A 104 -44.44 7.71 -64.50
C SER A 104 -44.35 8.04 -62.99
N ALA A 105 -43.23 7.76 -62.33
CA ALA A 105 -43.00 8.06 -60.91
C ALA A 105 -42.58 9.52 -60.67
N GLN A 106 -42.30 10.30 -61.69
CA GLN A 106 -41.69 11.63 -61.64
C GLN A 106 -42.66 12.80 -61.38
N THR A 107 -43.79 12.58 -60.75
CA THR A 107 -44.81 13.61 -60.48
C THR A 107 -44.40 14.71 -59.51
N LYS A 108 -43.22 14.63 -58.86
CA LYS A 108 -42.78 15.56 -57.80
C LYS A 108 -41.47 16.28 -58.08
N SER A 109 -40.58 15.84 -58.96
CA SER A 109 -39.29 16.48 -59.24
C SER A 109 -39.41 17.47 -60.44
N SER A 110 -38.85 18.67 -60.25
CA SER A 110 -38.71 19.63 -61.38
C SER A 110 -37.80 19.01 -62.44
N LYS A 111 -38.19 19.15 -63.71
CA LYS A 111 -37.37 18.71 -64.85
C LYS A 111 -35.99 19.40 -64.81
N PRO A 112 -34.92 18.73 -65.27
CA PRO A 112 -33.63 19.38 -65.40
C PRO A 112 -33.73 20.45 -66.52
N ASN A 113 -33.12 21.60 -66.30
CA ASN A 113 -33.09 22.64 -67.35
C ASN A 113 -31.95 22.34 -68.34
N LEU A 114 -32.31 22.01 -69.57
CA LEU A 114 -31.33 21.59 -70.57
C LEU A 114 -31.00 22.71 -71.62
N THR A 115 -31.44 23.94 -71.41
CA THR A 115 -31.27 25.05 -72.38
C THR A 115 -29.83 25.42 -72.70
N ARG A 116 -28.88 24.98 -71.92
CA ARG A 116 -27.46 25.22 -72.12
C ARG A 116 -26.69 24.05 -72.71
N PHE A 117 -27.37 22.95 -73.04
CA PHE A 117 -26.71 21.73 -73.51
C PHE A 117 -26.75 21.69 -75.06
N THR A 118 -26.03 22.64 -75.70
CA THR A 118 -25.75 22.59 -77.14
C THR A 118 -24.84 21.40 -77.45
N LEU A 119 -24.85 20.93 -78.73
CA LEU A 119 -23.98 19.82 -79.15
C LEU A 119 -22.51 20.08 -78.81
N GLU A 120 -22.02 21.34 -78.93
CA GLU A 120 -20.65 21.72 -78.57
C GLU A 120 -20.41 21.58 -77.08
N ALA A 121 -21.31 22.00 -76.19
CA ALA A 121 -21.23 21.83 -74.77
C ALA A 121 -21.24 20.35 -74.37
N VAL A 122 -22.04 19.53 -75.01
CA VAL A 122 -22.10 18.08 -74.80
C VAL A 122 -20.77 17.39 -75.17
N LEU A 123 -20.17 17.77 -76.27
CA LEU A 123 -18.84 17.23 -76.69
C LEU A 123 -17.75 17.55 -75.70
N GLN A 124 -17.82 18.70 -74.99
CA GLN A 124 -16.88 19.06 -73.92
C GLN A 124 -17.02 18.17 -72.72
N THR A 125 -18.17 17.56 -72.43
CA THR A 125 -18.35 16.63 -71.29
C THR A 125 -17.65 15.30 -71.51
N LYS A 126 -17.28 14.96 -72.75
CA LYS A 126 -16.62 13.68 -73.09
C LYS A 126 -17.39 12.45 -72.61
N GLY A 127 -18.70 12.57 -72.41
CA GLY A 127 -19.52 11.50 -71.88
C GLY A 127 -19.32 11.14 -70.40
N TYR A 128 -18.57 11.96 -69.67
CA TYR A 128 -18.43 11.74 -68.21
C TYR A 128 -19.69 12.21 -67.47
N PRO A 129 -20.08 11.49 -66.39
CA PRO A 129 -21.19 11.91 -65.54
C PRO A 129 -20.86 13.21 -64.78
N PHE A 130 -21.82 14.11 -64.70
CA PHE A 130 -21.72 15.38 -63.98
C PHE A 130 -23.02 15.70 -63.25
N GLU A 131 -22.92 16.59 -62.23
CA GLU A 131 -24.09 17.05 -61.48
C GLU A 131 -24.50 18.45 -61.96
N VAL A 132 -25.81 18.66 -62.03
CA VAL A 132 -26.40 19.97 -62.28
C VAL A 132 -27.47 20.30 -61.26
N ASP A 133 -27.62 21.58 -60.96
CA ASP A 133 -28.74 22.05 -60.16
C ASP A 133 -30.07 22.02 -60.98
N SER A 134 -31.19 22.33 -60.35
CA SER A 134 -32.47 22.41 -60.95
C SER A 134 -32.56 23.52 -62.07
N LYS A 135 -31.57 24.42 -62.15
CA LYS A 135 -31.43 25.48 -63.12
C LYS A 135 -30.50 25.12 -64.30
N GLY A 136 -29.94 23.90 -64.29
CA GLY A 136 -29.05 23.43 -65.33
C GLY A 136 -27.63 23.98 -65.27
N ILE A 137 -27.17 24.46 -64.07
CA ILE A 137 -25.82 24.93 -63.84
C ILE A 137 -24.99 23.77 -63.32
N PRO A 138 -23.90 23.41 -64.02
CA PRO A 138 -22.98 22.38 -63.46
C PRO A 138 -22.42 22.82 -62.10
N VAL A 139 -22.56 21.99 -61.10
CA VAL A 139 -22.08 22.26 -59.74
C VAL A 139 -21.26 21.09 -59.29
N ALA A 140 -20.03 21.38 -58.89
CA ALA A 140 -19.18 20.40 -58.24
C ALA A 140 -19.60 20.25 -56.77
N GLY A 141 -20.24 19.14 -56.40
CA GLY A 141 -20.58 18.79 -55.05
C GLY A 141 -21.75 19.54 -54.42
N LEU A 142 -22.97 19.32 -54.93
CA LEU A 142 -24.21 19.76 -54.28
C LEU A 142 -24.35 19.09 -52.90
N VAL A 143 -24.32 19.90 -51.86
CA VAL A 143 -24.41 19.41 -50.47
C VAL A 143 -25.86 19.30 -49.98
N ASN A 144 -26.81 20.08 -50.50
CA ASN A 144 -28.25 20.02 -50.18
C ASN A 144 -29.07 20.73 -51.25
N GLY A 145 -29.66 19.98 -52.17
CA GLY A 145 -30.61 20.53 -53.12
C GLY A 145 -31.05 19.48 -54.13
N SER A 146 -32.26 19.61 -54.62
CA SER A 146 -32.80 18.83 -55.74
C SER A 146 -31.91 19.04 -56.96
N GLY A 147 -30.91 18.19 -57.12
CA GLY A 147 -30.03 18.20 -58.28
C GLY A 147 -30.21 16.95 -59.10
N TRP A 148 -29.61 16.99 -60.27
CA TRP A 148 -29.62 15.90 -61.22
C TRP A 148 -28.18 15.42 -61.48
N ARG A 149 -27.97 14.12 -61.45
CA ARG A 149 -26.77 13.48 -61.96
C ARG A 149 -27.06 13.05 -63.38
N MET A 150 -26.27 13.48 -64.36
CA MET A 150 -26.56 13.23 -65.74
C MET A 150 -25.33 12.89 -66.58
N VAL A 151 -25.59 12.23 -67.69
CA VAL A 151 -24.61 11.97 -68.73
C VAL A 151 -25.21 12.53 -70.04
N ALA A 152 -24.43 13.24 -70.83
CA ALA A 152 -24.76 13.73 -72.13
C ALA A 152 -23.79 13.15 -73.16
N VAL A 153 -24.32 12.59 -74.25
CA VAL A 153 -23.53 12.00 -75.33
C VAL A 153 -24.06 12.49 -76.68
N PRO A 154 -23.22 12.67 -77.74
CA PRO A 154 -23.65 12.95 -79.03
C PRO A 154 -24.41 11.74 -79.62
N THR A 155 -25.42 11.97 -80.48
CA THR A 155 -26.16 10.92 -81.19
C THR A 155 -25.53 10.67 -82.56
N THR A 156 -25.58 9.42 -83.03
CA THR A 156 -25.02 9.00 -84.31
C THR A 156 -26.10 9.08 -85.44
N SER A 157 -27.37 8.94 -85.09
CA SER A 157 -28.50 8.87 -86.01
C SER A 157 -28.98 10.24 -86.54
N TYR A 158 -28.64 11.35 -85.81
CA TYR A 158 -28.96 12.74 -86.27
C TYR A 158 -28.00 13.73 -85.62
N PRO A 159 -27.83 14.98 -86.14
CA PRO A 159 -26.99 15.98 -85.48
C PRO A 159 -27.67 16.52 -84.26
N GLY A 160 -27.30 15.95 -83.12
CA GLY A 160 -27.87 16.25 -81.79
C GLY A 160 -27.21 15.52 -80.68
N SER A 161 -27.81 15.52 -79.51
CA SER A 161 -27.30 14.87 -78.32
C SER A 161 -28.40 14.16 -77.50
N LEU A 162 -28.02 13.15 -76.80
CA LEU A 162 -28.83 12.43 -75.79
C LEU A 162 -28.38 12.79 -74.39
N VAL A 163 -29.33 13.17 -73.57
CA VAL A 163 -29.12 13.38 -72.14
C VAL A 163 -29.90 12.34 -71.34
N VAL A 164 -29.21 11.63 -70.47
CA VAL A 164 -29.83 10.72 -69.51
C VAL A 164 -29.53 11.27 -68.09
N ALA A 165 -30.58 11.43 -67.30
CA ALA A 165 -30.45 12.04 -65.98
C ALA A 165 -31.24 11.26 -64.93
N LEU A 166 -30.68 11.24 -63.71
CA LEU A 166 -31.30 10.70 -62.49
C LEU A 166 -31.31 11.76 -61.39
N PRO A 167 -32.40 11.94 -60.64
CA PRO A 167 -32.45 12.87 -59.54
C PRO A 167 -31.56 12.35 -58.39
N THR A 168 -30.87 13.26 -57.74
CA THR A 168 -30.02 12.90 -56.60
C THR A 168 -30.76 12.78 -55.24
N ASP A 169 -32.04 13.12 -55.23
CA ASP A 169 -32.91 13.19 -54.07
C ASP A 169 -32.99 11.84 -53.31
N SER A 170 -33.16 10.74 -54.04
CA SER A 170 -33.26 9.39 -53.50
C SER A 170 -31.97 8.98 -52.82
N ASN A 171 -30.82 9.26 -53.44
CA ASN A 171 -29.51 8.97 -52.85
C ASN A 171 -29.26 9.85 -51.62
N ASN A 172 -29.63 11.13 -51.65
CA ASN A 172 -29.50 12.05 -50.53
C ASN A 172 -30.39 11.63 -49.36
N ALA A 173 -31.64 11.23 -49.63
CA ALA A 173 -32.55 10.71 -48.60
C ALA A 173 -31.99 9.45 -47.89
N LEU A 174 -31.39 8.53 -48.67
CA LEU A 174 -30.70 7.36 -48.09
C LEU A 174 -29.51 7.77 -47.21
N LEU A 175 -28.68 8.72 -47.67
CA LEU A 175 -27.55 9.21 -46.89
C LEU A 175 -28.00 9.89 -45.59
N ASP A 176 -29.10 10.66 -45.64
CA ASP A 176 -29.64 11.31 -44.43
C ASP A 176 -30.26 10.28 -43.46
N GLN A 177 -30.90 9.24 -43.97
CA GLN A 177 -31.35 8.12 -43.14
C GLN A 177 -30.18 7.40 -42.47
N TYR A 178 -29.09 7.12 -43.20
CA TYR A 178 -27.88 6.55 -42.64
C TYR A 178 -27.27 7.45 -41.56
N ARG A 179 -27.21 8.78 -41.76
CA ARG A 179 -26.76 9.76 -40.78
C ARG A 179 -27.61 9.71 -39.52
N ALA A 180 -28.94 9.72 -39.65
CA ALA A 180 -29.86 9.68 -38.53
C ALA A 180 -29.74 8.38 -37.72
N ILE A 181 -29.67 7.24 -38.40
CA ILE A 181 -29.47 5.93 -37.76
C ILE A 181 -28.10 5.91 -37.05
N GLY A 182 -27.03 6.29 -37.76
CA GLY A 182 -25.68 6.32 -37.20
C GLY A 182 -25.57 7.22 -35.97
N ALA A 183 -26.17 8.41 -36.00
CA ALA A 183 -26.23 9.33 -34.89
C ALA A 183 -26.98 8.74 -33.67
N SER A 184 -28.16 8.14 -33.94
CA SER A 184 -28.99 7.54 -32.87
C SER A 184 -28.29 6.37 -32.17
N PHE A 185 -27.74 5.44 -32.97
CA PHE A 185 -26.97 4.31 -32.42
C PHE A 185 -25.68 4.77 -31.73
N GLY A 186 -24.97 5.73 -32.33
CA GLY A 186 -23.75 6.31 -31.72
C GLY A 186 -24.05 6.97 -30.40
N PHE A 187 -25.13 7.72 -30.28
CA PHE A 187 -25.54 8.33 -29.01
C PHE A 187 -25.92 7.30 -27.96
N LEU A 188 -26.66 6.27 -28.31
CA LEU A 188 -27.01 5.17 -27.41
C LEU A 188 -25.76 4.45 -26.90
N LEU A 189 -24.84 4.12 -27.82
CA LEU A 189 -23.55 3.49 -27.46
C LEU A 189 -22.70 4.35 -26.51
N LEU A 190 -22.70 5.68 -26.72
CA LEU A 190 -22.01 6.59 -25.83
C LEU A 190 -22.60 6.56 -24.39
N ILE A 191 -23.93 6.55 -24.27
CA ILE A 191 -24.61 6.46 -22.97
C ILE A 191 -24.24 5.14 -22.27
N VAL A 192 -24.38 4.01 -22.95
CA VAL A 192 -24.11 2.68 -22.42
C VAL A 192 -22.63 2.56 -22.03
N SER A 193 -21.73 3.04 -22.89
CA SER A 193 -20.29 3.04 -22.60
C SER A 193 -19.95 3.92 -21.41
N ALA A 194 -20.53 5.13 -21.34
CA ALA A 194 -20.31 6.05 -20.22
C ALA A 194 -20.76 5.43 -18.87
N LEU A 195 -21.93 4.79 -18.85
CA LEU A 195 -22.44 4.10 -17.67
C LEU A 195 -21.55 2.91 -17.28
N SER A 196 -21.18 2.07 -18.25
CA SER A 196 -20.33 0.90 -18.01
C SER A 196 -18.95 1.30 -17.48
N ILE A 197 -18.31 2.30 -18.09
CA ILE A 197 -17.02 2.83 -17.69
C ILE A 197 -17.13 3.44 -16.28
N TRP A 198 -18.17 4.22 -16.01
CA TRP A 198 -18.38 4.82 -14.69
C TRP A 198 -18.53 3.77 -13.60
N LEU A 199 -19.31 2.71 -13.83
CA LEU A 199 -19.49 1.59 -12.89
C LEU A 199 -18.16 0.85 -12.67
N THR A 200 -17.44 0.53 -13.74
CA THR A 200 -16.16 -0.19 -13.68
C THR A 200 -15.11 0.59 -12.91
N ILE A 201 -14.92 1.88 -13.22
CA ILE A 201 -13.94 2.73 -12.54
C ILE A 201 -14.33 2.92 -11.06
N THR A 202 -15.63 3.08 -10.77
CA THR A 202 -16.11 3.23 -9.40
C THR A 202 -15.82 1.98 -8.56
N SER A 203 -16.05 0.79 -9.12
CA SER A 203 -15.75 -0.49 -8.48
C SER A 203 -14.24 -0.69 -8.30
N ALA A 204 -13.45 -0.40 -9.32
CA ALA A 204 -11.99 -0.56 -9.29
C ALA A 204 -11.29 0.38 -8.29
N LEU A 205 -11.83 1.59 -8.07
CA LEU A 205 -11.25 2.57 -7.14
C LEU A 205 -11.82 2.51 -5.70
N ARG A 206 -12.84 1.69 -5.46
CA ARG A 206 -13.42 1.52 -4.11
C ARG A 206 -12.41 1.10 -3.05
N PRO A 207 -11.48 0.17 -3.31
CA PRO A 207 -10.47 -0.23 -2.33
C PRO A 207 -9.54 0.89 -1.88
N LEU A 208 -9.21 1.84 -2.76
CA LEU A 208 -8.38 3.00 -2.39
C LEU A 208 -9.04 3.88 -1.31
N LYS A 209 -10.36 3.98 -1.34
CA LYS A 209 -11.10 4.70 -0.31
C LYS A 209 -11.07 3.98 1.06
N GLU A 210 -10.98 2.65 1.04
CA GLU A 210 -10.79 1.85 2.27
C GLU A 210 -9.40 2.10 2.87
N VAL A 211 -8.35 2.16 2.02
CA VAL A 211 -6.99 2.52 2.46
C VAL A 211 -6.96 3.92 3.08
N GLU A 212 -7.59 4.92 2.44
CA GLU A 212 -7.68 6.28 2.96
C GLU A 212 -8.33 6.32 4.35
N ARG A 213 -9.45 5.60 4.54
CA ARG A 213 -10.15 5.53 5.84
C ARG A 213 -9.31 4.88 6.92
N THR A 214 -8.67 3.74 6.60
CA THR A 214 -7.78 3.05 7.56
C THR A 214 -6.60 3.94 7.92
N ALA A 215 -5.97 4.60 6.95
CA ALA A 215 -4.88 5.53 7.21
C ALA A 215 -5.31 6.73 8.09
N ALA A 216 -6.50 7.28 7.86
CA ALA A 216 -7.08 8.34 8.70
C ALA A 216 -7.34 7.86 10.14
N ALA A 217 -7.88 6.65 10.33
CA ALA A 217 -8.11 6.07 11.65
C ALA A 217 -6.79 5.82 12.41
N VAL A 218 -5.78 5.28 11.74
CA VAL A 218 -4.44 5.09 12.31
C VAL A 218 -3.81 6.43 12.70
N SER A 219 -3.94 7.46 11.86
CA SER A 219 -3.47 8.82 12.18
C SER A 219 -4.19 9.45 13.37
N ALA A 220 -5.45 9.07 13.62
CA ALA A 220 -6.22 9.48 14.79
C ALA A 220 -5.87 8.67 16.06
N GLY A 221 -4.95 7.68 15.97
CA GLY A 221 -4.44 6.90 17.09
C GLY A 221 -4.98 5.46 17.18
N ASP A 222 -5.90 5.05 16.31
CA ASP A 222 -6.41 3.67 16.28
C ASP A 222 -5.53 2.79 15.37
N ILE A 223 -4.42 2.31 15.94
CA ILE A 223 -3.46 1.44 15.25
C ILE A 223 -3.93 -0.01 15.10
N SER A 224 -5.10 -0.38 15.69
CA SER A 224 -5.66 -1.73 15.59
C SER A 224 -6.41 -1.98 14.29
N GLN A 225 -6.73 -0.94 13.55
CA GLN A 225 -7.43 -1.04 12.26
C GLN A 225 -6.61 -1.80 11.22
N ARG A 226 -7.31 -2.62 10.45
CA ARG A 226 -6.69 -3.40 9.37
C ARG A 226 -7.49 -3.26 8.09
N LEU A 227 -6.80 -3.31 6.96
CA LEU A 227 -7.40 -3.37 5.65
C LEU A 227 -7.98 -4.76 5.40
N PRO A 228 -9.13 -4.87 4.73
CA PRO A 228 -9.73 -6.17 4.44
C PRO A 228 -8.81 -7.01 3.55
N GLN A 229 -8.58 -8.24 3.96
CA GLN A 229 -7.86 -9.22 3.15
C GLN A 229 -8.78 -9.69 2.03
N ARG A 230 -8.39 -9.41 0.79
CA ARG A 230 -9.12 -9.88 -0.40
C ARG A 230 -8.39 -11.04 -1.02
N PRO A 231 -9.05 -12.17 -1.28
CA PRO A 231 -8.44 -13.27 -2.01
C PRO A 231 -8.14 -12.84 -3.44
N GLY A 232 -6.91 -13.04 -3.89
CA GLY A 232 -6.49 -12.75 -5.27
C GLY A 232 -5.07 -12.20 -5.37
N ARG A 233 -4.51 -12.27 -6.59
CA ARG A 233 -3.17 -11.76 -6.93
C ARG A 233 -3.22 -10.32 -7.50
N THR A 234 -4.22 -9.54 -7.13
CA THR A 234 -4.36 -8.15 -7.62
C THR A 234 -3.35 -7.24 -6.93
N GLU A 235 -2.96 -6.16 -7.60
CA GLU A 235 -2.07 -5.12 -7.08
C GLU A 235 -2.61 -4.55 -5.76
N VAL A 236 -3.92 -4.37 -5.68
CA VAL A 236 -4.60 -3.88 -4.47
C VAL A 236 -4.48 -4.86 -3.30
N ALA A 237 -4.63 -6.17 -3.56
CA ALA A 237 -4.47 -7.19 -2.52
C ALA A 237 -3.03 -7.20 -1.97
N ARG A 238 -2.01 -7.02 -2.85
CA ARG A 238 -0.61 -6.90 -2.46
C ARG A 238 -0.35 -5.66 -1.60
N ILE A 239 -0.91 -4.51 -1.98
CA ILE A 239 -0.81 -3.27 -1.20
C ILE A 239 -1.45 -3.46 0.19
N ASN A 240 -2.66 -4.04 0.27
CA ASN A 240 -3.32 -4.30 1.55
C ASN A 240 -2.48 -5.20 2.46
N THR A 241 -1.89 -6.27 1.92
CA THR A 241 -1.01 -7.17 2.68
C THR A 241 0.22 -6.43 3.20
N ALA A 242 0.90 -5.66 2.35
CA ALA A 242 2.09 -4.89 2.75
C ALA A 242 1.77 -3.84 3.82
N LEU A 243 0.65 -3.12 3.66
CA LEU A 243 0.19 -2.15 4.65
C LEU A 243 -0.18 -2.81 5.98
N ASN A 244 -0.89 -3.94 5.97
CA ASN A 244 -1.20 -4.66 7.20
C ASN A 244 0.07 -5.15 7.92
N SER A 245 1.06 -5.67 7.19
CA SER A 245 2.37 -6.05 7.79
C SER A 245 3.09 -4.86 8.39
N MET A 246 3.01 -3.68 7.77
CA MET A 246 3.55 -2.44 8.35
C MET A 246 2.81 -2.04 9.63
N LEU A 247 1.47 -2.13 9.63
CA LEU A 247 0.65 -1.84 10.80
C LEU A 247 0.93 -2.82 11.96
N ASP A 248 1.11 -4.12 11.68
CA ASP A 248 1.51 -5.13 12.67
C ASP A 248 2.86 -4.78 13.31
N SER A 249 3.84 -4.36 12.49
CA SER A 249 5.15 -3.94 12.97
C SER A 249 5.09 -2.69 13.85
N LEU A 250 4.23 -1.73 13.48
CA LEU A 250 3.99 -0.51 14.29
C LEU A 250 3.34 -0.85 15.62
N GLU A 251 2.30 -1.68 15.62
CA GLU A 251 1.60 -2.11 16.86
C GLU A 251 2.56 -2.80 17.82
N LEU A 252 3.40 -3.72 17.32
CA LEU A 252 4.45 -4.38 18.11
C LEU A 252 5.44 -3.36 18.69
N ALA A 253 5.91 -2.41 17.87
CA ALA A 253 6.86 -1.39 18.33
C ALA A 253 6.26 -0.48 19.40
N PHE A 254 5.01 -0.04 19.24
CA PHE A 254 4.32 0.75 20.26
C PHE A 254 4.04 -0.05 21.53
N GLY A 255 3.65 -1.32 21.40
CA GLY A 255 3.46 -2.22 22.53
C GLY A 255 4.76 -2.43 23.34
N GLN A 256 5.88 -2.66 22.66
CA GLN A 256 7.20 -2.77 23.31
C GLN A 256 7.61 -1.47 24.00
N ARG A 257 7.40 -0.32 23.35
CA ARG A 257 7.68 0.99 23.94
C ARG A 257 6.82 1.27 25.18
N GLY A 258 5.54 0.90 25.13
CA GLY A 258 4.62 1.04 26.26
C GLY A 258 5.12 0.22 27.47
N LYS A 259 5.49 -1.05 27.27
CA LYS A 259 6.05 -1.91 28.31
C LYS A 259 7.35 -1.36 28.90
N ALA A 260 8.26 -0.87 28.04
CA ALA A 260 9.52 -0.28 28.49
C ALA A 260 9.30 0.99 29.35
N LEU A 261 8.36 1.86 28.94
CA LEU A 261 8.00 3.05 29.74
C LEU A 261 7.37 2.69 31.08
N GLU A 262 6.54 1.65 31.15
CA GLU A 262 5.96 1.19 32.41
C GLU A 262 7.03 0.60 33.34
N GLN A 263 7.94 -0.21 32.80
CA GLN A 263 9.08 -0.72 33.55
C GLN A 263 9.96 0.40 34.10
N MET A 264 10.24 1.43 33.27
CA MET A 264 11.02 2.60 33.70
C MET A 264 10.31 3.39 34.80
N ARG A 265 8.98 3.59 34.70
CA ARG A 265 8.19 4.27 35.72
C ARG A 265 8.23 3.50 37.07
N ARG A 266 8.08 2.18 37.04
CA ARG A 266 8.19 1.34 38.23
C ARG A 266 9.59 1.44 38.83
N PHE A 267 10.64 1.32 37.99
CA PHE A 267 12.02 1.46 38.43
C PHE A 267 12.29 2.78 39.15
N VAL A 268 11.87 3.92 38.59
CA VAL A 268 12.05 5.24 39.22
C VAL A 268 11.26 5.37 40.51
N SER A 269 10.03 4.83 40.55
CA SER A 269 9.20 4.82 41.77
C SER A 269 9.87 4.04 42.88
N ASP A 270 10.31 2.82 42.60
CA ASP A 270 10.91 1.92 43.60
C ASP A 270 12.25 2.45 44.10
N ALA A 271 13.09 2.96 43.21
CA ALA A 271 14.34 3.64 43.56
C ALA A 271 14.10 4.84 44.49
N SER A 272 13.06 5.65 44.17
CA SER A 272 12.71 6.80 45.00
C SER A 272 12.24 6.42 46.40
N HIS A 273 11.46 5.34 46.51
CA HIS A 273 11.02 4.81 47.79
C HIS A 273 12.20 4.27 48.66
N GLU A 274 13.11 3.50 48.03
CA GLU A 274 14.25 2.93 48.73
C GLU A 274 15.32 3.97 49.12
N LEU A 275 15.42 5.09 48.40
CA LEU A 275 16.29 6.21 48.78
C LEU A 275 15.67 7.10 49.89
N ARG A 276 14.32 7.26 49.90
CA ARG A 276 13.65 8.12 50.89
C ARG A 276 13.80 7.62 52.33
N THR A 277 13.75 6.31 52.53
CA THR A 277 13.80 5.68 53.86
C THR A 277 15.12 5.96 54.57
N PRO A 278 16.33 5.66 54.03
CA PRO A 278 17.58 5.98 54.69
C PRO A 278 17.80 7.49 54.86
N LEU A 279 17.35 8.30 53.87
CA LEU A 279 17.44 9.76 53.96
C LEU A 279 16.61 10.31 55.12
N ALA A 280 15.43 9.74 55.39
CA ALA A 280 14.61 10.08 56.55
C ALA A 280 15.28 9.73 57.86
N SER A 281 15.96 8.58 57.92
CA SER A 281 16.76 8.18 59.11
C SER A 281 17.91 9.14 59.34
N VAL A 282 18.72 9.45 58.34
CA VAL A 282 19.81 10.44 58.42
C VAL A 282 19.29 11.78 58.91
N ARG A 283 18.20 12.28 58.32
CA ARG A 283 17.58 13.54 58.75
C ARG A 283 17.12 13.49 60.22
N GLY A 284 16.47 12.40 60.59
CA GLY A 284 15.98 12.23 61.99
C GLY A 284 17.10 12.28 63.02
N TYR A 285 18.21 11.57 62.79
CA TYR A 285 19.36 11.64 63.69
C TYR A 285 20.03 13.01 63.72
N ALA A 286 20.12 13.69 62.58
CA ALA A 286 20.61 15.06 62.47
C ALA A 286 19.70 16.07 63.22
N GLU A 287 18.37 15.89 63.16
CA GLU A 287 17.42 16.70 63.94
C GLU A 287 17.53 16.44 65.43
N LEU A 288 17.66 15.19 65.88
CA LEU A 288 17.87 14.85 67.30
C LEU A 288 19.13 15.51 67.83
N TYR A 289 20.24 15.50 67.05
CA TYR A 289 21.48 16.19 67.44
C TYR A 289 21.26 17.71 67.59
N ARG A 290 20.62 18.34 66.60
CA ARG A 290 20.33 19.80 66.57
C ARG A 290 19.45 20.25 67.74
N MET A 291 18.49 19.40 68.17
CA MET A 291 17.60 19.66 69.31
C MET A 291 18.25 19.44 70.64
N GLY A 292 19.51 18.98 70.70
CA GLY A 292 20.20 18.69 71.93
C GLY A 292 19.70 17.44 72.62
N ALA A 293 18.99 16.55 71.99
CA ALA A 293 18.44 15.32 72.57
C ALA A 293 19.49 14.24 72.77
N LEU A 294 20.67 14.35 72.11
CA LEU A 294 21.79 13.42 72.23
C LEU A 294 22.80 13.97 73.22
N THR A 295 22.50 13.83 74.49
CA THR A 295 23.30 14.43 75.60
C THR A 295 24.51 13.57 76.04
N LYS A 296 24.43 12.25 75.86
CA LYS A 296 25.55 11.34 76.27
C LYS A 296 26.47 11.09 75.05
N LYS A 297 27.79 11.04 75.34
CA LYS A 297 28.79 10.74 74.27
C LYS A 297 28.50 9.46 73.51
N LYS A 298 27.95 8.44 74.19
CA LYS A 298 27.57 7.16 73.61
C LYS A 298 26.42 7.36 72.60
N ASP A 299 25.37 8.11 72.98
CA ASP A 299 24.17 8.34 72.07
C ASP A 299 24.60 9.11 70.84
N LEU A 300 25.52 10.05 70.95
CA LEU A 300 26.10 10.79 69.85
C LEU A 300 26.90 9.85 68.93
N THR A 301 27.75 9.00 69.48
CA THR A 301 28.55 8.06 68.70
C THR A 301 27.67 7.06 67.99
N ASP A 302 26.63 6.52 68.65
CA ASP A 302 25.65 5.62 68.01
C ASP A 302 24.86 6.30 66.90
N ALA A 303 24.46 7.56 67.10
CA ALA A 303 23.76 8.34 66.03
C ALA A 303 24.66 8.60 64.83
N MET A 304 25.92 8.99 65.01
CA MET A 304 26.89 9.20 63.91
C MET A 304 27.19 7.89 63.18
N SER A 305 27.38 6.78 63.89
CA SER A 305 27.57 5.45 63.30
C SER A 305 26.34 5.02 62.43
N ARG A 306 25.12 5.35 62.91
CA ARG A 306 23.90 5.08 62.08
C ARG A 306 23.82 5.97 60.88
N ILE A 307 24.16 7.27 60.95
CA ILE A 307 24.23 8.16 59.82
C ILE A 307 25.24 7.64 58.78
N GLU A 308 26.42 7.26 59.24
CA GLU A 308 27.48 6.71 58.39
C GLU A 308 27.04 5.42 57.70
N SER A 309 26.42 4.47 58.43
CA SER A 309 25.94 3.22 57.87
C SER A 309 24.81 3.43 56.85
N GLU A 310 23.90 4.40 57.06
CA GLU A 310 22.88 4.72 56.07
C GLU A 310 23.45 5.44 54.82
N ALA A 311 24.50 6.24 54.98
CA ALA A 311 25.21 6.85 53.86
C ALA A 311 25.92 5.81 53.00
N VAL A 312 26.62 4.86 53.59
CA VAL A 312 27.24 3.71 52.89
C VAL A 312 26.19 2.91 52.17
N ARG A 313 25.06 2.59 52.82
CA ARG A 313 23.96 1.87 52.23
C ARG A 313 23.34 2.60 51.00
N MET A 314 23.20 3.94 51.09
CA MET A 314 22.72 4.73 49.93
C MET A 314 23.72 4.70 48.77
N THR A 315 25.04 4.72 49.05
CA THR A 315 26.08 4.59 48.03
C THR A 315 25.97 3.25 47.30
N GLU A 316 25.90 2.14 48.04
CA GLU A 316 25.70 0.80 47.49
C GLU A 316 24.42 0.69 46.64
N LEU A 317 23.31 1.32 47.10
CA LEU A 317 22.06 1.34 46.37
C LEU A 317 22.20 2.06 45.04
N VAL A 318 22.82 3.25 45.01
CA VAL A 318 23.07 4.03 43.80
C VAL A 318 23.97 3.27 42.81
N GLU A 319 25.07 2.66 43.32
CA GLU A 319 25.96 1.84 42.48
C GLU A 319 25.22 0.66 41.85
N ASN A 320 24.40 -0.06 42.61
CA ASN A 320 23.58 -1.16 42.12
C ASN A 320 22.54 -0.70 41.06
N LEU A 321 21.94 0.48 41.24
CA LEU A 321 21.03 1.09 40.24
C LEU A 321 21.77 1.44 38.96
N LEU A 322 23.00 1.99 39.05
CA LEU A 322 23.84 2.29 37.89
C LEU A 322 24.26 1.03 37.14
N VAL A 323 24.58 -0.06 37.86
CA VAL A 323 24.87 -1.37 37.24
C VAL A 323 23.65 -1.88 36.47
N LEU A 324 22.46 -1.84 37.06
CA LEU A 324 21.24 -2.27 36.42
C LEU A 324 20.91 -1.42 35.16
N ALA A 325 21.08 -0.10 35.25
CA ALA A 325 20.87 0.79 34.13
C ALA A 325 21.81 0.47 32.94
N ARG A 326 23.10 0.18 33.23
CA ARG A 326 24.07 -0.25 32.19
C ARG A 326 23.78 -1.65 31.65
N LEU A 327 23.23 -2.55 32.46
CA LEU A 327 22.84 -3.89 32.01
C LEU A 327 21.61 -3.87 31.09
N ASP A 328 20.69 -2.90 31.26
CA ASP A 328 19.53 -2.70 30.40
C ASP A 328 19.92 -2.13 29.02
N GLU A 329 21.11 -1.54 28.86
CA GLU A 329 21.66 -1.13 27.56
C GLU A 329 22.15 -2.35 26.76
N LYS A 330 21.80 -2.42 25.47
CA LYS A 330 22.20 -3.51 24.55
C LYS A 330 23.69 -3.44 24.11
N ALA A 331 24.61 -3.04 24.97
CA ALA A 331 26.02 -3.04 24.64
C ALA A 331 26.56 -4.48 24.51
N GLU A 332 27.47 -4.73 23.58
CA GLU A 332 28.10 -6.04 23.38
C GLU A 332 28.92 -6.42 24.60
N ILE A 333 28.83 -7.70 25.01
CA ILE A 333 29.58 -8.25 26.12
C ILE A 333 30.99 -8.65 25.66
N SER A 334 32.02 -8.12 26.27
CA SER A 334 33.42 -8.55 26.01
C SER A 334 33.71 -9.84 26.75
N LYS A 335 33.48 -10.99 26.11
CA LYS A 335 33.74 -12.32 26.71
C LYS A 335 35.22 -12.73 26.53
N ALA A 336 35.92 -12.98 27.62
CA ALA A 336 37.27 -13.53 27.64
C ALA A 336 37.32 -14.88 28.39
N SER A 337 38.32 -15.72 28.13
CA SER A 337 38.56 -16.93 28.91
C SER A 337 38.98 -16.54 30.31
N THR A 338 38.24 -16.97 31.31
CA THR A 338 38.40 -16.57 32.70
C THR A 338 38.29 -17.78 33.60
N ASP A 339 39.23 -17.95 34.54
CA ASP A 339 39.17 -18.99 35.57
C ASP A 339 38.19 -18.56 36.68
N LEU A 340 37.04 -19.19 36.72
CA LEU A 340 35.96 -18.92 37.68
C LEU A 340 36.32 -19.35 39.10
N VAL A 341 37.15 -20.40 39.23
CA VAL A 341 37.58 -20.93 40.56
C VAL A 341 38.53 -19.96 41.23
N ALA A 342 39.53 -19.46 40.51
CA ALA A 342 40.45 -18.45 41.01
C ALA A 342 39.71 -17.19 41.46
N MET A 343 38.75 -16.72 40.68
CA MET A 343 37.92 -15.55 40.99
C MET A 343 37.06 -15.78 42.25
N ALA A 344 36.49 -16.97 42.41
CA ALA A 344 35.69 -17.31 43.60
C ALA A 344 36.51 -17.45 44.85
N VAL A 345 37.74 -17.98 44.76
CA VAL A 345 38.70 -18.05 45.90
C VAL A 345 39.07 -16.64 46.37
N GLU A 346 39.35 -15.72 45.44
CA GLU A 346 39.64 -14.32 45.77
C GLU A 346 38.44 -13.64 46.47
N ALA A 347 37.25 -13.67 45.84
CA ALA A 347 36.02 -13.10 46.39
C ALA A 347 35.66 -13.75 47.76
N GLY A 348 35.83 -15.06 47.88
CA GLY A 348 35.55 -15.79 49.11
C GLY A 348 36.45 -15.44 50.27
N LYS A 349 37.74 -15.13 50.04
CA LYS A 349 38.66 -14.61 51.04
C LYS A 349 38.19 -13.26 51.57
N ASP A 350 37.89 -12.34 50.71
CA ASP A 350 37.43 -10.99 51.10
C ASP A 350 36.14 -11.05 51.94
N ILE A 351 35.18 -11.89 51.51
CA ILE A 351 33.93 -12.07 52.23
C ILE A 351 34.14 -12.75 53.58
N SER A 352 35.02 -13.76 53.63
CA SER A 352 35.35 -14.44 54.92
C SER A 352 35.99 -13.50 55.95
N LEU A 353 36.86 -12.58 55.51
CA LEU A 353 37.45 -11.56 56.37
C LEU A 353 36.43 -10.57 56.91
N ASN A 354 35.50 -10.14 56.05
CA ASN A 354 34.50 -9.10 56.38
C ASN A 354 33.31 -9.63 57.19
N THR A 355 32.90 -10.90 56.98
CA THR A 355 31.69 -11.45 57.60
C THR A 355 32.01 -12.47 58.75
N GLY A 356 33.20 -13.01 58.75
CA GLY A 356 33.58 -14.10 59.66
C GLY A 356 33.05 -15.49 59.21
N VAL A 357 32.33 -15.59 58.14
CA VAL A 357 31.79 -16.84 57.58
C VAL A 357 32.79 -17.46 56.60
N LYS A 358 33.19 -18.73 56.83
CA LYS A 358 34.12 -19.43 55.94
C LYS A 358 33.48 -19.74 54.58
N VAL A 359 34.13 -19.32 53.46
CA VAL A 359 33.78 -19.70 52.13
C VAL A 359 34.66 -20.85 51.66
N LYS A 360 34.05 -21.97 51.23
CA LYS A 360 34.70 -23.12 50.62
C LYS A 360 34.45 -23.13 49.12
N VAL A 361 35.48 -23.50 48.34
CA VAL A 361 35.36 -23.67 46.89
C VAL A 361 35.58 -25.14 46.56
N SER A 362 34.66 -25.73 45.81
CA SER A 362 34.68 -27.17 45.46
C SER A 362 34.13 -27.39 44.03
N ASP A 363 34.20 -28.64 43.57
CA ASP A 363 33.38 -29.06 42.43
C ASP A 363 31.91 -29.30 42.84
N LEU A 364 31.05 -29.68 41.90
CA LEU A 364 29.63 -29.95 42.17
C LEU A 364 29.38 -31.13 43.09
N ALA A 365 30.33 -32.10 43.16
CA ALA A 365 30.30 -33.26 44.05
C ALA A 365 30.85 -32.97 45.45
N GLY A 366 31.47 -31.81 45.67
CA GLY A 366 32.06 -31.40 46.93
C GLY A 366 33.55 -31.70 47.03
N GLU A 367 34.20 -32.14 45.97
CA GLU A 367 35.63 -32.40 45.91
C GLU A 367 36.43 -31.14 45.60
N GLN A 368 37.76 -31.19 45.83
CA GLN A 368 38.63 -30.04 45.56
C GLN A 368 38.76 -29.81 44.04
N ILE A 369 38.45 -28.60 43.58
CA ILE A 369 38.62 -28.17 42.21
C ILE A 369 39.79 -27.17 42.12
N LYS A 370 40.61 -27.26 41.04
CA LYS A 370 41.78 -26.40 40.83
C LYS A 370 41.48 -25.20 39.93
N SER A 371 40.79 -25.42 38.84
CA SER A 371 40.43 -24.36 37.88
C SER A 371 39.20 -24.76 37.06
N LEU A 372 38.46 -23.78 36.57
CA LEU A 372 37.38 -23.94 35.58
C LEU A 372 37.31 -22.71 34.71
N ASP A 373 37.75 -22.85 33.47
CA ASP A 373 37.72 -21.75 32.50
C ASP A 373 36.35 -21.66 31.79
N ALA A 374 35.82 -20.44 31.66
CA ALA A 374 34.62 -20.13 30.91
C ALA A 374 34.82 -18.83 30.10
N ARG A 375 34.14 -18.73 28.94
CA ARG A 375 34.13 -17.50 28.12
C ARG A 375 33.06 -16.53 28.61
N VAL A 376 33.49 -15.60 29.48
CA VAL A 376 32.59 -14.68 30.17
C VAL A 376 33.19 -13.28 30.26
N ASP A 377 32.37 -12.28 30.60
CA ASP A 377 32.85 -10.98 31.06
C ASP A 377 33.31 -11.12 32.51
N ALA A 378 34.62 -11.05 32.73
CA ALA A 378 35.23 -11.26 34.01
C ALA A 378 34.70 -10.28 35.09
N GLY A 379 34.50 -9.01 34.73
CA GLY A 379 33.95 -8.00 35.65
C GLY A 379 32.53 -8.29 36.09
N ALA A 380 31.68 -8.66 35.11
CA ALA A 380 30.28 -8.99 35.36
C ALA A 380 30.14 -10.29 36.21
N ILE A 381 30.92 -11.34 35.92
CA ILE A 381 30.85 -12.59 36.67
C ILE A 381 31.47 -12.42 38.09
N ARG A 382 32.49 -11.57 38.23
CA ARG A 382 32.98 -11.20 39.58
C ARG A 382 31.85 -10.59 40.43
N GLN A 383 31.06 -9.70 39.85
CA GLN A 383 29.89 -9.10 40.52
C GLN A 383 28.82 -10.15 40.87
N VAL A 384 28.59 -11.15 40.00
CA VAL A 384 27.70 -12.31 40.27
C VAL A 384 28.20 -13.05 41.53
N LEU A 385 29.50 -13.42 41.58
CA LEU A 385 30.07 -14.16 42.69
C LEU A 385 30.02 -13.37 43.98
N ILE A 386 30.37 -12.08 43.95
CA ILE A 386 30.31 -11.21 45.14
C ILE A 386 28.87 -11.12 45.67
N ASN A 387 27.88 -10.87 44.79
CA ASN A 387 26.49 -10.77 45.21
C ASN A 387 25.95 -12.08 45.80
N LEU A 388 26.26 -13.22 45.17
CA LEU A 388 25.80 -14.52 45.63
C LEU A 388 26.47 -14.92 46.96
N LEU A 389 27.80 -14.77 47.08
CA LEU A 389 28.54 -15.14 48.26
C LEU A 389 28.21 -14.23 49.43
N THR A 390 28.09 -12.91 49.22
CA THR A 390 27.67 -11.96 50.27
C THR A 390 26.27 -12.28 50.76
N ASN A 391 25.36 -12.61 49.87
CA ASN A 391 24.00 -12.98 50.23
C ASN A 391 23.99 -14.30 51.01
N ALA A 392 24.71 -15.32 50.58
CA ALA A 392 24.86 -16.61 51.25
C ALA A 392 25.49 -16.46 52.65
N ALA A 393 26.58 -15.68 52.78
CA ALA A 393 27.22 -15.43 54.05
C ALA A 393 26.33 -14.68 55.07
N ARG A 394 25.47 -13.81 54.56
CA ARG A 394 24.53 -13.06 55.39
C ARG A 394 23.42 -13.92 56.00
N PHE A 395 22.93 -14.92 55.27
CA PHE A 395 21.84 -15.79 55.73
C PHE A 395 22.34 -17.07 56.39
N SER A 396 23.63 -17.41 56.27
CA SER A 396 24.23 -18.55 56.95
C SER A 396 24.55 -18.24 58.39
N PRO A 397 24.41 -19.21 59.31
CA PRO A 397 25.03 -19.17 60.70
C PRO A 397 26.55 -19.02 60.57
N LYS A 398 27.18 -18.24 61.51
CA LYS A 398 28.62 -17.94 61.45
C LYS A 398 29.52 -19.17 61.57
N ASP A 399 29.02 -20.22 62.16
CA ASP A 399 29.71 -21.50 62.37
C ASP A 399 29.63 -22.46 61.19
N LYS A 400 28.76 -22.15 60.19
CA LYS A 400 28.56 -22.98 59.02
C LYS A 400 29.21 -22.35 57.79
N PRO A 401 29.91 -23.12 56.95
CA PRO A 401 30.52 -22.57 55.72
C PRO A 401 29.49 -22.35 54.58
N VAL A 402 29.74 -21.33 53.81
CA VAL A 402 29.14 -21.16 52.48
C VAL A 402 29.99 -21.92 51.45
N THR A 403 29.37 -22.63 50.51
CA THR A 403 30.09 -23.39 49.48
C THR A 403 29.82 -22.79 48.12
N ALA A 404 30.88 -22.40 47.39
CA ALA A 404 30.82 -22.10 45.97
C ALA A 404 31.27 -23.32 45.18
N ALA A 405 30.35 -23.98 44.49
CA ALA A 405 30.61 -25.18 43.72
C ALA A 405 30.60 -24.90 42.21
N PHE A 406 31.56 -25.48 41.51
CA PHE A 406 31.78 -25.26 40.07
C PHE A 406 31.86 -26.57 39.33
N GLY A 407 31.34 -26.60 38.09
CA GLY A 407 31.47 -27.76 37.23
C GLY A 407 30.91 -27.55 35.85
N ARG A 408 30.93 -28.61 35.03
CA ARG A 408 30.30 -28.63 33.71
C ARG A 408 29.27 -29.74 33.64
N VAL A 409 28.13 -29.42 33.03
CA VAL A 409 27.12 -30.40 32.69
C VAL A 409 26.94 -30.32 31.15
N GLY A 410 27.54 -31.30 30.46
CA GLY A 410 27.69 -31.23 29.01
C GLY A 410 28.56 -30.05 28.58
N THR A 411 28.01 -29.11 27.78
CA THR A 411 28.71 -27.88 27.37
C THR A 411 28.48 -26.70 28.29
N THR A 412 27.55 -26.81 29.24
CA THR A 412 27.13 -25.73 30.14
C THR A 412 28.01 -25.64 31.37
N THR A 413 28.51 -24.46 31.66
CA THR A 413 29.24 -24.19 32.89
C THR A 413 28.25 -23.89 34.02
N VAL A 414 28.38 -24.59 35.16
CA VAL A 414 27.48 -24.48 36.29
C VAL A 414 28.24 -23.88 37.49
N ILE A 415 27.63 -22.88 38.11
CA ILE A 415 28.08 -22.25 39.36
C ILE A 415 26.95 -22.43 40.38
N GLU A 416 27.23 -23.02 41.53
CA GLU A 416 26.30 -23.09 42.64
C GLU A 416 26.87 -22.42 43.87
N VAL A 417 26.08 -21.53 44.46
CA VAL A 417 26.40 -20.98 45.78
C VAL A 417 25.39 -21.54 46.78
N ARG A 418 25.90 -22.36 47.70
CA ARG A 418 25.12 -23.10 48.69
C ARG A 418 25.30 -22.48 50.05
N ASP A 419 24.23 -22.09 50.71
CA ASP A 419 24.19 -21.64 52.09
C ASP A 419 23.55 -22.69 53.02
N GLN A 420 23.69 -22.49 54.30
CA GLN A 420 23.13 -23.33 55.37
C GLN A 420 22.16 -22.53 56.26
N GLY A 421 21.49 -21.54 55.63
CA GLY A 421 20.56 -20.62 56.30
C GLY A 421 19.14 -21.18 56.41
N ILE A 422 18.17 -20.25 56.39
CA ILE A 422 16.74 -20.56 56.55
C ILE A 422 16.11 -21.13 55.25
N GLY A 423 16.85 -21.10 54.13
CA GLY A 423 16.34 -21.52 52.83
C GLY A 423 15.37 -20.54 52.17
N ILE A 424 14.89 -20.90 50.97
CA ILE A 424 13.92 -20.12 50.23
C ILE A 424 12.68 -21.00 49.97
N PRO A 425 11.49 -20.60 50.51
CA PRO A 425 10.24 -21.30 50.26
C PRO A 425 9.94 -21.43 48.76
N GLU A 426 9.34 -22.52 48.32
CA GLU A 426 9.12 -22.84 46.92
C GLU A 426 8.33 -21.75 46.20
N ASN A 427 7.27 -21.21 46.80
CA ASN A 427 6.45 -20.13 46.27
C ASN A 427 7.15 -18.77 46.12
N LEU A 428 8.39 -18.65 46.64
CA LEU A 428 9.19 -17.42 46.61
C LEU A 428 10.44 -17.56 45.73
N ARG A 429 10.78 -18.77 45.25
CA ARG A 429 12.00 -19.04 44.46
C ARG A 429 12.13 -18.20 43.20
N ASP A 430 11.04 -17.91 42.51
CA ASP A 430 11.05 -17.04 41.33
C ASP A 430 11.07 -15.55 41.71
N LYS A 431 10.40 -15.19 42.82
CA LYS A 431 10.27 -13.82 43.26
C LYS A 431 11.55 -13.22 43.87
N VAL A 432 12.45 -14.04 44.41
CA VAL A 432 13.70 -13.54 45.01
C VAL A 432 14.63 -12.87 43.97
N PHE A 433 14.39 -13.08 42.67
CA PHE A 433 15.12 -12.44 41.58
C PHE A 433 14.45 -11.14 41.07
N GLU A 434 13.28 -10.79 41.64
CA GLU A 434 12.63 -9.51 41.29
C GLU A 434 13.39 -8.35 41.94
N ARG A 435 13.37 -7.18 41.29
CA ARG A 435 14.03 -5.97 41.79
C ARG A 435 13.35 -5.53 43.10
N PHE A 436 14.17 -5.17 44.12
CA PHE A 436 13.74 -4.74 45.45
C PHE A 436 12.95 -5.79 46.26
N TYR A 437 12.90 -7.04 45.78
CA TYR A 437 12.19 -8.09 46.51
C TYR A 437 12.93 -8.49 47.81
N ARG A 438 12.18 -8.60 48.89
CA ARG A 438 12.65 -9.05 50.21
C ARG A 438 11.61 -9.95 50.86
N ALA A 439 12.02 -11.14 51.30
CA ALA A 439 11.07 -12.15 51.83
C ALA A 439 10.44 -11.76 53.19
N ASP A 440 11.06 -10.85 53.94
CA ASP A 440 10.54 -10.38 55.25
C ASP A 440 10.65 -8.85 55.37
N ASN A 441 9.54 -8.18 55.39
CA ASN A 441 9.45 -6.70 55.49
C ASN A 441 9.58 -6.19 56.94
N SER A 442 9.54 -7.06 57.99
CA SER A 442 9.26 -6.60 59.34
C SER A 442 10.33 -6.83 60.39
N ARG A 443 11.25 -7.78 60.22
CA ARG A 443 12.12 -8.18 61.33
C ARG A 443 13.60 -7.81 61.27
N ASN A 444 14.17 -7.41 60.16
CA ASN A 444 15.61 -7.14 60.03
C ASN A 444 15.93 -5.88 59.20
N ARG A 445 15.45 -4.70 59.65
CA ARG A 445 15.95 -3.41 59.11
C ARG A 445 17.43 -3.19 59.44
N GLU A 446 17.95 -3.84 60.49
CA GLU A 446 19.35 -3.71 60.93
C GLU A 446 20.34 -4.53 60.10
N THR A 447 19.88 -5.55 59.35
CA THR A 447 20.75 -6.36 58.48
C THR A 447 20.57 -6.04 56.99
N GLY A 448 20.30 -4.80 56.66
CA GLY A 448 19.91 -4.18 55.44
C GLY A 448 20.63 -4.58 54.14
N GLY A 449 19.94 -5.23 53.22
CA GLY A 449 20.30 -5.30 51.81
C GLY A 449 19.29 -4.54 50.97
N SER A 450 19.70 -4.00 49.81
CA SER A 450 18.89 -3.22 48.90
C SER A 450 17.81 -4.04 48.15
N GLY A 451 17.86 -5.38 48.22
CA GLY A 451 16.99 -6.25 47.39
C GLY A 451 17.33 -6.25 45.89
N LEU A 452 18.48 -5.65 45.51
CA LEU A 452 18.92 -5.56 44.12
C LEU A 452 19.96 -6.64 43.76
N GLY A 453 20.67 -7.23 44.72
CA GLY A 453 21.78 -8.13 44.41
C GLY A 453 21.41 -9.34 43.57
N LEU A 454 20.31 -10.06 43.87
CA LEU A 454 19.87 -11.20 43.09
C LEU A 454 19.27 -10.79 41.72
N SER A 455 18.63 -9.63 41.61
CA SER A 455 18.15 -9.11 40.34
C SER A 455 19.31 -8.69 39.42
N ILE A 456 20.40 -8.16 39.97
CA ILE A 456 21.64 -7.88 39.23
C ILE A 456 22.24 -9.18 38.71
N VAL A 457 22.32 -10.22 39.57
CA VAL A 457 22.81 -11.54 39.16
C VAL A 457 22.00 -12.09 38.00
N LYS A 458 20.69 -12.07 38.12
CA LYS A 458 19.79 -12.52 37.05
C LYS A 458 20.04 -11.77 35.76
N ALA A 459 20.10 -10.44 35.77
CA ALA A 459 20.35 -9.62 34.60
C ALA A 459 21.70 -9.92 33.92
N ILE A 460 22.76 -10.13 34.72
CA ILE A 460 24.10 -10.50 34.22
C ILE A 460 24.05 -11.88 33.56
N VAL A 461 23.44 -12.87 34.24
CA VAL A 461 23.34 -14.24 33.74
C VAL A 461 22.53 -14.31 32.44
N GLU A 462 21.36 -13.69 32.41
CA GLU A 462 20.51 -13.61 31.19
C GLU A 462 21.25 -12.93 30.04
N ARG A 463 22.01 -11.88 30.32
CA ARG A 463 22.84 -11.19 29.32
C ARG A 463 23.94 -12.09 28.74
N HIS A 464 24.48 -13.02 29.55
CA HIS A 464 25.44 -14.04 29.11
C HIS A 464 24.77 -15.18 28.29
N GLY A 465 23.42 -15.22 28.21
CA GLY A 465 22.64 -16.30 27.62
C GLY A 465 22.44 -17.49 28.52
N GLY A 466 22.64 -17.29 29.83
CA GLY A 466 22.51 -18.31 30.87
C GLY A 466 21.15 -18.30 31.58
N THR A 467 21.00 -19.21 32.55
CA THR A 467 19.83 -19.33 33.42
C THR A 467 20.22 -19.31 34.89
N ILE A 468 19.32 -18.84 35.75
CA ILE A 468 19.49 -18.82 37.19
C ILE A 468 18.27 -19.39 37.88
N VAL A 469 18.48 -20.24 38.87
CA VAL A 469 17.40 -20.85 39.65
C VAL A 469 17.77 -20.92 41.15
N ALA A 470 16.77 -20.84 42.01
CA ALA A 470 16.91 -21.05 43.44
C ALA A 470 16.43 -22.45 43.81
N LEU A 471 17.26 -23.19 44.49
CA LEU A 471 17.01 -24.57 44.93
C LEU A 471 17.18 -24.68 46.46
N GLU A 472 16.78 -25.79 46.99
CA GLU A 472 17.03 -26.13 48.40
C GLU A 472 18.41 -26.81 48.57
N THR A 473 19.15 -26.41 49.57
CA THR A 473 20.42 -27.07 49.93
C THR A 473 20.13 -28.37 50.69
N PRO A 474 20.71 -29.51 50.31
CA PRO A 474 20.61 -30.74 51.12
C PRO A 474 21.11 -30.49 52.54
N GLY A 475 20.23 -30.76 53.52
CA GLY A 475 20.53 -30.48 54.94
C GLY A 475 20.08 -29.12 55.43
N GLY A 476 19.38 -28.33 54.65
CA GLY A 476 18.81 -27.00 54.94
C GLY A 476 19.64 -25.87 54.35
N GLY A 477 18.97 -24.75 54.06
CA GLY A 477 19.54 -23.58 53.39
C GLY A 477 19.10 -23.41 51.94
N ALA A 478 19.66 -22.43 51.24
CA ALA A 478 19.37 -22.18 49.83
C ALA A 478 20.59 -22.42 48.94
N THR A 479 20.34 -22.91 47.75
CA THR A 479 21.31 -23.03 46.66
C THR A 479 20.87 -22.16 45.50
N ILE A 480 21.72 -21.19 45.14
CA ILE A 480 21.51 -20.43 43.88
C ILE A 480 22.41 -21.05 42.83
N ARG A 481 21.77 -21.59 41.78
CA ARG A 481 22.44 -22.23 40.66
C ARG A 481 22.36 -21.34 39.42
N VAL A 482 23.51 -21.09 38.84
CA VAL A 482 23.71 -20.33 37.60
C VAL A 482 24.27 -21.26 36.55
N GLU A 483 23.69 -21.22 35.37
CA GLU A 483 24.11 -22.01 34.21
C GLU A 483 24.50 -21.07 33.09
N LEU A 484 25.72 -21.19 32.55
CA LEU A 484 26.27 -20.39 31.47
C LEU A 484 26.62 -21.28 30.28
N PRO A 485 26.30 -20.85 29.03
CA PRO A 485 26.56 -21.62 27.81
C PRO A 485 28.04 -21.76 27.47
#